data_2691d51e91b470065b0178762dae6c04
#
_entry.id   2691d51e91b470065b0178762dae6c04
#
_cell.length_a   1.000
_cell.length_b   1.000
_cell.length_c   1.000
_cell.angle_alpha   90.00
_cell.angle_beta   90.00
_cell.angle_gamma   90.00
#
_symmetry.space_group_name_H-M   'P 1'
#
loop_
_entity.id
_entity.type
_entity.pdbx_description
1 polymer ?
#
loop_
_entity_poly.entity_id
_entity_poly.type
_entity_poly.pdbx_seq_one_letter_code
_entity_poly.pdbx_strand_id
1 'polypeptide(L)'
;IITKMKWSWDHAKKIGMEINEVVDKKTGEITNYDGNFIYVDRETINSIEDVAGFILDLMDEQKKGNLPFDLLFLWDSIGSVPCEMSIKSNKNNNEWNAGAMSTQFGNNVNQRITLSRKESSKYTNTLVCVNKVWAAKPVVPMGQPKMMNKGGFAMWFDSTFVVTFGNISDSGTSKLKAIKDGKQVEFAKRVNIQIDKNHINGVTTRGKIVMTPHGFIEESPNDINNYKKSKSEEWSKILGGTDFKLVGDEESHDIYVNTFTEEPA
;
A
#
# COMPACT_ATOMS: atom_id res chain seq x y z
N ILE A 1 6.45 -7.56 7.89
CA ILE A 1 5.16 -6.96 7.47
C ILE A 1 4.40 -6.60 8.73
N ILE A 2 4.12 -5.33 8.90
CA ILE A 2 3.40 -4.78 10.06
C ILE A 2 2.08 -4.22 9.54
N THR A 3 0.94 -4.77 9.96
CA THR A 3 -0.36 -4.30 9.49
C THR A 3 -1.43 -4.32 10.57
N LYS A 4 -2.32 -3.35 10.50
CA LYS A 4 -3.53 -3.28 11.33
C LYS A 4 -4.68 -4.09 10.75
N MET A 5 -4.72 -4.26 9.44
CA MET A 5 -5.84 -4.85 8.72
C MET A 5 -5.71 -6.38 8.72
N LYS A 6 -6.83 -7.06 8.55
CA LYS A 6 -6.80 -8.50 8.29
C LYS A 6 -6.00 -8.75 7.01
N TRP A 7 -4.90 -9.47 7.14
CA TRP A 7 -4.06 -9.83 6.03
C TRP A 7 -4.70 -10.94 5.21
N SER A 8 -4.66 -10.83 3.90
CA SER A 8 -5.15 -11.90 3.01
C SER A 8 -3.98 -12.64 2.40
N TRP A 9 -3.71 -13.83 2.91
CA TRP A 9 -2.65 -14.70 2.40
C TRP A 9 -2.87 -15.10 0.94
N ASP A 10 -4.13 -15.39 0.56
CA ASP A 10 -4.49 -15.71 -0.82
C ASP A 10 -4.21 -14.54 -1.77
N HIS A 11 -4.51 -13.31 -1.35
CA HIS A 11 -4.19 -12.15 -2.14
C HIS A 11 -2.68 -11.92 -2.24
N ALA A 12 -1.94 -12.11 -1.16
CA ALA A 12 -0.48 -11.99 -1.15
C ALA A 12 0.17 -13.00 -2.11
N LYS A 13 -0.31 -14.26 -2.14
CA LYS A 13 0.10 -15.26 -3.14
C LYS A 13 -0.21 -14.83 -4.57
N LYS A 14 -1.42 -14.30 -4.82
CA LYS A 14 -1.85 -13.84 -6.15
C LYS A 14 -0.98 -12.73 -6.72
N ILE A 15 -0.46 -11.85 -5.87
CA ILE A 15 0.45 -10.78 -6.28
C ILE A 15 1.93 -11.20 -6.30
N GLY A 16 2.23 -12.47 -6.05
CA GLY A 16 3.56 -13.06 -6.22
C GLY A 16 4.37 -13.24 -4.93
N MET A 17 3.77 -13.11 -3.75
CA MET A 17 4.46 -13.41 -2.50
C MET A 17 4.61 -14.93 -2.33
N GLU A 18 5.84 -15.38 -2.11
CA GLU A 18 6.14 -16.78 -1.81
C GLU A 18 5.73 -17.12 -0.38
N ILE A 19 4.73 -17.98 -0.26
CA ILE A 19 4.13 -18.36 1.02
C ILE A 19 3.89 -19.86 1.03
N ASN A 20 4.41 -20.53 2.05
CA ASN A 20 4.16 -21.94 2.33
C ASN A 20 3.04 -22.08 3.37
N GLU A 21 2.12 -23.00 3.13
CA GLU A 21 1.09 -23.34 4.09
C GLU A 21 1.54 -24.44 5.00
N VAL A 22 1.46 -24.21 6.31
CA VAL A 22 1.70 -25.22 7.33
C VAL A 22 0.35 -25.87 7.66
N VAL A 23 0.19 -27.12 7.25
CA VAL A 23 -1.06 -27.86 7.36
C VAL A 23 -0.96 -28.88 8.51
N ASP A 24 -1.98 -28.91 9.35
CA ASP A 24 -2.12 -29.98 10.33
C ASP A 24 -2.37 -31.31 9.60
N LYS A 25 -1.50 -32.30 9.85
CA LYS A 25 -1.56 -33.60 9.17
C LYS A 25 -2.79 -34.43 9.53
N LYS A 26 -3.49 -34.13 10.64
CA LYS A 26 -4.64 -34.85 11.11
C LYS A 26 -5.95 -34.26 10.60
N THR A 27 -6.05 -32.93 10.59
CA THR A 27 -7.28 -32.23 10.21
C THR A 27 -7.28 -31.77 8.77
N GLY A 28 -6.10 -31.63 8.15
CA GLY A 28 -5.95 -31.02 6.82
C GLY A 28 -6.13 -29.51 6.80
N GLU A 29 -6.26 -28.87 7.95
CA GLU A 29 -6.46 -27.43 8.07
C GLU A 29 -5.13 -26.68 8.07
N ILE A 30 -5.11 -25.48 7.49
CA ILE A 30 -3.95 -24.58 7.52
C ILE A 30 -3.85 -23.98 8.92
N THR A 31 -2.77 -24.29 9.63
CA THR A 31 -2.51 -23.80 10.99
C THR A 31 -1.59 -22.58 11.03
N ASN A 32 -0.74 -22.41 10.01
CA ASN A 32 0.21 -21.29 9.94
C ASN A 32 0.67 -21.07 8.51
N TYR A 33 1.38 -19.98 8.30
CA TYR A 33 2.04 -19.63 7.05
C TYR A 33 3.53 -19.39 7.31
N ASP A 34 4.38 -19.87 6.41
CA ASP A 34 5.84 -19.81 6.51
C ASP A 34 6.44 -19.26 5.21
N GLY A 35 7.64 -18.67 5.31
CA GLY A 35 8.36 -18.08 4.19
C GLY A 35 9.44 -17.10 4.64
N ASN A 36 10.00 -16.36 3.69
CA ASN A 36 11.01 -15.33 3.95
C ASN A 36 10.37 -14.03 4.50
N PHE A 37 9.50 -14.14 5.48
CA PHE A 37 8.82 -12.99 6.08
C PHE A 37 8.55 -13.20 7.57
N ILE A 38 8.42 -12.09 8.30
CA ILE A 38 7.84 -12.03 9.63
C ILE A 38 6.56 -11.20 9.49
N TYR A 39 5.43 -11.78 9.88
CA TYR A 39 4.15 -11.08 9.92
C TYR A 39 3.82 -10.68 11.36
N VAL A 40 3.47 -9.43 11.54
CA VAL A 40 3.13 -8.88 12.85
C VAL A 40 1.79 -8.18 12.74
N ASP A 41 0.85 -8.64 13.53
CA ASP A 41 -0.50 -8.11 13.59
C ASP A 41 -0.68 -7.08 14.72
N ARG A 42 -1.92 -6.63 14.84
CA ARG A 42 -2.29 -5.64 15.82
C ARG A 42 -2.36 -6.17 17.26
N GLU A 43 -2.43 -7.47 17.46
CA GLU A 43 -2.43 -8.05 18.80
C GLU A 43 -1.06 -7.92 19.43
N THR A 44 -0.03 -7.97 18.60
CA THR A 44 1.38 -7.84 19.01
C THR A 44 1.84 -6.39 19.11
N ILE A 45 1.38 -5.51 18.19
CA ILE A 45 1.82 -4.11 18.07
C ILE A 45 0.63 -3.17 18.23
N ASN A 46 0.63 -2.38 19.30
CA ASN A 46 -0.47 -1.50 19.69
C ASN A 46 -0.16 -0.02 19.55
N SER A 47 1.10 0.37 19.56
CA SER A 47 1.55 1.76 19.55
C SER A 47 2.59 2.05 18.47
N ILE A 48 2.82 3.33 18.21
CA ILE A 48 3.90 3.81 17.34
C ILE A 48 5.26 3.37 17.90
N GLU A 49 5.39 3.42 19.21
CA GLU A 49 6.58 3.03 19.95
C GLU A 49 6.87 1.53 19.79
N ASP A 50 5.84 0.67 19.83
CA ASP A 50 5.99 -0.77 19.59
C ASP A 50 6.47 -1.06 18.16
N VAL A 51 5.92 -0.36 17.15
CA VAL A 51 6.38 -0.52 15.76
C VAL A 51 7.85 -0.15 15.64
N ALA A 52 8.26 0.97 16.23
CA ALA A 52 9.66 1.41 16.19
C ALA A 52 10.57 0.45 16.93
N GLY A 53 10.19 0.02 18.14
CA GLY A 53 10.91 -0.95 18.94
C GLY A 53 11.13 -2.25 18.18
N PHE A 54 10.08 -2.81 17.60
CA PHE A 54 10.16 -4.04 16.82
C PHE A 54 11.13 -3.94 15.63
N ILE A 55 11.11 -2.82 14.89
CA ILE A 55 12.04 -2.60 13.78
C ILE A 55 13.47 -2.52 14.29
N LEU A 56 13.70 -1.79 15.38
CA LEU A 56 15.03 -1.62 15.98
C LEU A 56 15.59 -2.93 16.53
N ASP A 57 14.76 -3.75 17.16
CA ASP A 57 15.14 -5.08 17.67
C ASP A 57 15.57 -6.01 16.55
N LEU A 58 14.84 -6.06 15.44
CA LEU A 58 15.23 -6.84 14.27
C LEU A 58 16.57 -6.36 13.66
N MET A 59 16.78 -5.05 13.63
CA MET A 59 18.07 -4.50 13.16
C MET A 59 19.22 -4.80 14.15
N ASP A 60 18.93 -4.93 15.44
CA ASP A 60 19.92 -5.37 16.44
C ASP A 60 20.23 -6.87 16.29
N GLU A 61 19.22 -7.70 16.05
CA GLU A 61 19.44 -9.13 15.73
C GLU A 61 20.23 -9.31 14.44
N GLN A 62 20.00 -8.49 13.43
CA GLN A 62 20.80 -8.45 12.19
C GLN A 62 22.26 -8.10 12.50
N LYS A 63 22.51 -7.08 13.33
CA LYS A 63 23.86 -6.67 13.74
C LYS A 63 24.60 -7.74 14.54
N LYS A 64 23.89 -8.53 15.36
CA LYS A 64 24.44 -9.68 16.09
C LYS A 64 24.72 -10.87 15.18
N GLY A 65 24.24 -10.87 13.94
CA GLY A 65 24.39 -11.96 12.97
C GLY A 65 23.28 -13.02 13.02
N ASN A 66 22.24 -12.83 13.85
CA ASN A 66 21.11 -13.75 13.96
C ASN A 66 20.15 -13.63 12.76
N LEU A 67 20.14 -12.47 12.11
CA LEU A 67 19.39 -12.22 10.88
C LEU A 67 20.35 -11.76 9.76
N PRO A 68 21.05 -12.70 9.10
CA PRO A 68 22.09 -12.37 8.12
C PRO A 68 21.54 -12.02 6.74
N PHE A 69 20.56 -11.11 6.68
CA PHE A 69 19.84 -10.72 5.46
C PHE A 69 19.62 -9.20 5.41
N ASP A 70 19.41 -8.66 4.22
CA ASP A 70 18.82 -7.35 4.03
C ASP A 70 17.35 -7.38 4.52
N LEU A 71 16.93 -6.33 5.22
CA LEU A 71 15.57 -6.29 5.77
C LEU A 71 14.71 -5.25 5.03
N LEU A 72 13.56 -5.70 4.55
CA LEU A 72 12.50 -4.85 4.02
C LEU A 72 11.34 -4.79 5.02
N PHE A 73 11.18 -3.65 5.66
CA PHE A 73 10.06 -3.38 6.54
C PHE A 73 8.90 -2.80 5.75
N LEU A 74 7.73 -3.43 5.83
CA LEU A 74 6.49 -2.95 5.23
C LEU A 74 5.51 -2.60 6.33
N TRP A 75 5.13 -1.33 6.44
CA TRP A 75 4.17 -0.87 7.44
C TRP A 75 2.91 -0.30 6.81
N ASP A 76 1.79 -0.99 6.94
CA ASP A 76 0.45 -0.58 6.51
C ASP A 76 -0.47 -0.45 7.72
N SER A 77 -0.67 0.75 8.18
CA SER A 77 -0.29 2.07 7.71
C SER A 77 0.10 2.99 8.87
N ILE A 78 0.88 4.01 8.57
CA ILE A 78 1.10 5.13 9.49
C ILE A 78 -0.25 5.66 9.97
N GLY A 79 -0.38 5.89 11.29
CA GLY A 79 -1.62 6.35 11.90
C GLY A 79 -2.73 5.29 11.97
N SER A 80 -2.41 4.03 11.73
CA SER A 80 -3.26 2.91 12.10
C SER A 80 -3.15 2.60 13.59
N VAL A 81 -2.04 2.95 14.23
CA VAL A 81 -1.80 2.83 15.66
C VAL A 81 -1.56 4.21 16.28
N PRO A 82 -2.06 4.46 17.50
CA PRO A 82 -1.77 5.68 18.24
C PRO A 82 -0.41 5.58 18.94
N CYS A 83 0.09 6.68 19.52
CA CYS A 83 1.20 6.62 20.44
C CYS A 83 0.75 6.12 21.83
N GLU A 84 1.68 5.65 22.64
CA GLU A 84 1.41 5.18 24.00
C GLU A 84 0.68 6.22 24.85
N MET A 85 1.05 7.50 24.75
CA MET A 85 0.41 8.57 25.50
C MET A 85 -1.08 8.71 25.15
N SER A 86 -1.43 8.55 23.87
CA SER A 86 -2.83 8.53 23.43
C SER A 86 -3.58 7.33 24.00
N ILE A 87 -2.95 6.17 24.09
CA ILE A 87 -3.53 4.96 24.69
C ILE A 87 -3.77 5.17 26.18
N LYS A 88 -2.72 5.58 26.92
CA LYS A 88 -2.78 5.79 28.38
C LYS A 88 -3.80 6.84 28.80
N SER A 89 -3.98 7.88 28.00
CA SER A 89 -4.94 8.95 28.27
C SER A 89 -6.37 8.67 27.75
N ASN A 90 -6.55 7.59 26.99
CA ASN A 90 -7.79 7.28 26.26
C ASN A 90 -8.25 8.43 25.34
N LYS A 91 -7.30 9.19 24.79
CA LYS A 91 -7.54 10.33 23.90
C LYS A 91 -6.67 10.20 22.66
N ASN A 92 -7.31 10.17 21.49
CA ASN A 92 -6.57 10.21 20.21
C ASN A 92 -6.15 11.64 19.90
N ASN A 93 -4.94 12.01 20.32
CA ASN A 93 -4.36 13.34 20.08
C ASN A 93 -3.36 13.29 18.94
N ASN A 94 -3.64 14.07 17.88
CA ASN A 94 -2.80 14.10 16.69
C ASN A 94 -1.41 14.70 16.94
N GLU A 95 -1.28 15.65 17.83
CA GLU A 95 0.00 16.26 18.19
C GLU A 95 0.92 15.28 18.91
N TRP A 96 0.36 14.49 19.84
CA TRP A 96 1.10 13.44 20.50
C TRP A 96 1.56 12.35 19.55
N ASN A 97 0.68 11.93 18.63
CA ASN A 97 1.02 10.96 17.59
C ASN A 97 2.10 11.51 16.64
N ALA A 98 2.03 12.79 16.27
CA ALA A 98 3.04 13.42 15.44
C ALA A 98 4.39 13.56 16.17
N GLY A 99 4.38 13.88 17.46
CA GLY A 99 5.56 13.92 18.31
C GLY A 99 6.22 12.54 18.45
N ALA A 100 5.43 11.49 18.69
CA ALA A 100 5.94 10.12 18.76
C ALA A 100 6.53 9.68 17.41
N MET A 101 5.87 9.98 16.29
CA MET A 101 6.40 9.69 14.95
C MET A 101 7.74 10.38 14.70
N SER A 102 7.86 11.67 15.04
CA SER A 102 9.11 12.41 14.91
C SER A 102 10.23 11.81 15.76
N THR A 103 9.95 11.47 17.01
CA THR A 103 10.94 10.93 17.94
C THR A 103 11.36 9.52 17.55
N GLN A 104 10.40 8.63 17.35
CA GLN A 104 10.69 7.21 17.13
C GLN A 104 11.21 6.93 15.72
N PHE A 105 10.60 7.53 14.71
CA PHE A 105 10.99 7.28 13.32
C PHE A 105 12.00 8.28 12.80
N GLY A 106 11.80 9.58 12.99
CA GLY A 106 12.74 10.60 12.52
C GLY A 106 14.11 10.46 13.18
N ASN A 107 14.15 10.38 14.51
CA ASN A 107 15.43 10.36 15.23
C ASN A 107 16.03 8.95 15.40
N ASN A 108 15.22 7.90 15.53
CA ASN A 108 15.73 6.57 15.85
C ASN A 108 15.77 5.64 14.64
N VAL A 109 14.61 5.23 14.11
CA VAL A 109 14.54 4.22 13.06
C VAL A 109 15.21 4.70 11.77
N ASN A 110 14.91 5.93 11.34
CA ASN A 110 15.43 6.46 10.09
C ASN A 110 16.95 6.66 10.10
N GLN A 111 17.51 7.08 11.23
CA GLN A 111 18.97 7.16 11.37
C GLN A 111 19.62 5.79 11.21
N ARG A 112 19.06 4.74 11.81
CA ARG A 112 19.60 3.38 11.71
C ARG A 112 19.46 2.80 10.30
N ILE A 113 18.34 3.04 9.64
CA ILE A 113 18.16 2.66 8.23
C ILE A 113 19.16 3.38 7.34
N THR A 114 19.37 4.68 7.53
CA THR A 114 20.36 5.46 6.78
C THR A 114 21.78 4.96 7.00
N LEU A 115 22.14 4.62 8.23
CA LEU A 115 23.45 4.05 8.54
C LEU A 115 23.68 2.68 7.90
N SER A 116 22.63 1.88 7.70
CA SER A 116 22.74 0.58 7.02
C SER A 116 23.06 0.69 5.51
N ARG A 117 22.99 1.89 4.94
CA ARG A 117 23.30 2.15 3.51
C ARG A 117 24.74 2.59 3.26
N LYS A 118 25.57 2.66 4.29
CA LYS A 118 27.01 2.95 4.12
C LYS A 118 27.72 1.77 3.49
N GLU A 119 28.74 2.02 2.69
CA GLU A 119 29.58 1.00 2.05
C GLU A 119 30.19 0.00 3.06
N SER A 120 30.44 0.47 4.29
CA SER A 120 30.93 -0.38 5.38
C SER A 120 29.87 -1.27 6.03
N SER A 121 28.61 -1.11 5.69
CA SER A 121 27.53 -1.94 6.22
C SER A 121 27.41 -3.24 5.44
N LYS A 122 27.33 -4.36 6.15
CA LYS A 122 27.15 -5.67 5.55
C LYS A 122 25.77 -5.86 4.92
N TYR A 123 24.76 -5.19 5.47
CA TYR A 123 23.36 -5.31 5.06
C TYR A 123 22.72 -3.95 4.84
N THR A 124 21.77 -3.89 3.90
CA THR A 124 20.98 -2.70 3.59
C THR A 124 19.55 -2.89 4.07
N ASN A 125 19.02 -1.92 4.82
CA ASN A 125 17.65 -1.97 5.31
C ASN A 125 16.80 -0.92 4.63
N THR A 126 15.53 -1.26 4.39
CA THR A 126 14.56 -0.38 3.76
C THR A 126 13.24 -0.40 4.52
N LEU A 127 12.66 0.77 4.73
CA LEU A 127 11.32 0.93 5.31
C LEU A 127 10.38 1.51 4.26
N VAL A 128 9.30 0.80 3.98
CA VAL A 128 8.19 1.24 3.15
C VAL A 128 6.96 1.41 4.01
N CYS A 129 6.39 2.61 4.01
CA CYS A 129 5.21 2.93 4.80
C CYS A 129 4.06 3.34 3.89
N VAL A 130 2.89 2.79 4.13
CA VAL A 130 1.64 3.30 3.58
C VAL A 130 1.11 4.39 4.50
N ASN A 131 0.73 5.54 3.94
CA ASN A 131 0.10 6.61 4.70
C ASN A 131 -1.22 7.05 4.05
N LYS A 132 -2.15 7.49 4.88
CA LYS A 132 -3.40 8.09 4.44
C LYS A 132 -3.26 9.61 4.46
N VAL A 133 -3.67 10.24 3.37
CA VAL A 133 -3.79 11.69 3.28
C VAL A 133 -5.27 12.06 3.31
N TRP A 134 -5.56 13.22 3.87
CA TRP A 134 -6.91 13.79 3.85
C TRP A 134 -6.86 15.28 3.55
N ALA A 135 -7.95 15.79 3.01
CA ALA A 135 -8.13 17.21 2.81
C ALA A 135 -8.49 17.88 4.14
N ALA A 136 -7.64 18.77 4.63
CA ALA A 136 -8.01 19.67 5.72
C ALA A 136 -8.98 20.74 5.22
N LYS A 137 -9.81 21.26 6.12
CA LYS A 137 -10.68 22.41 5.76
C LYS A 137 -9.80 23.55 5.25
N PRO A 138 -10.21 24.24 4.17
CA PRO A 138 -9.51 25.43 3.71
C PRO A 138 -9.41 26.48 4.83
N VAL A 139 -8.28 27.13 4.94
CA VAL A 139 -8.09 28.22 5.90
C VAL A 139 -8.93 29.45 5.56
N VAL A 140 -9.20 29.64 4.27
CA VAL A 140 -10.08 30.69 3.76
C VAL A 140 -11.28 30.09 3.02
N PRO A 141 -12.47 30.69 3.13
CA PRO A 141 -13.61 30.25 2.33
C PRO A 141 -13.24 30.21 0.84
N MET A 142 -13.63 29.16 0.14
CA MET A 142 -13.30 28.91 -1.27
C MET A 142 -11.82 28.63 -1.57
N GLY A 143 -10.95 28.49 -0.55
CA GLY A 143 -9.57 28.05 -0.72
C GLY A 143 -9.47 26.56 -1.07
N GLN A 144 -8.39 26.18 -1.76
CA GLN A 144 -8.11 24.75 -1.99
C GLN A 144 -7.82 24.04 -0.65
N PRO A 145 -8.36 22.84 -0.43
CA PRO A 145 -8.08 22.09 0.77
C PRO A 145 -6.58 21.71 0.82
N LYS A 146 -5.95 21.95 1.96
CA LYS A 146 -4.57 21.52 2.19
C LYS A 146 -4.55 20.02 2.47
N MET A 147 -3.72 19.30 1.73
CA MET A 147 -3.49 17.87 1.99
C MET A 147 -2.66 17.69 3.26
N MET A 148 -3.12 16.83 4.12
CA MET A 148 -2.49 16.53 5.41
C MET A 148 -2.13 15.05 5.50
N ASN A 149 -0.91 14.77 5.95
CA ASN A 149 -0.44 13.42 6.23
C ASN A 149 -0.81 13.03 7.67
N LYS A 150 -1.27 11.80 7.86
CA LYS A 150 -1.48 11.29 9.21
C LYS A 150 -0.13 11.04 9.90
N GLY A 151 -0.02 11.34 11.21
CA GLY A 151 1.24 11.26 11.93
C GLY A 151 2.20 12.44 11.69
N GLY A 152 1.72 13.55 11.11
CA GLY A 152 2.51 14.75 10.89
C GLY A 152 3.44 14.65 9.66
N PHE A 153 4.37 15.58 9.59
CA PHE A 153 5.27 15.71 8.43
C PHE A 153 6.62 14.99 8.59
N ALA A 154 6.94 14.47 9.79
CA ALA A 154 8.24 13.85 10.05
C ALA A 154 8.59 12.78 9.03
N MET A 155 7.70 11.81 8.82
CA MET A 155 7.92 10.74 7.84
C MET A 155 8.06 11.24 6.40
N TRP A 156 7.36 12.31 6.06
CA TRP A 156 7.48 12.93 4.75
C TRP A 156 8.83 13.61 4.56
N PHE A 157 9.29 14.36 5.57
CA PHE A 157 10.59 15.04 5.51
C PHE A 157 11.76 14.04 5.50
N ASP A 158 11.64 12.96 6.25
CA ASP A 158 12.70 11.97 6.40
C ASP A 158 12.72 10.92 5.28
N SER A 159 11.62 10.80 4.52
CA SER A 159 11.57 9.83 3.42
C SER A 159 12.48 10.25 2.26
N THR A 160 13.13 9.26 1.65
CA THR A 160 13.93 9.42 0.42
C THR A 160 13.03 9.52 -0.81
N PHE A 161 11.88 8.84 -0.76
CA PHE A 161 10.97 8.72 -1.89
C PHE A 161 9.53 8.75 -1.42
N VAL A 162 8.70 9.57 -2.05
CA VAL A 162 7.26 9.68 -1.74
C VAL A 162 6.46 9.54 -3.02
N VAL A 163 5.55 8.58 -3.01
CA VAL A 163 4.62 8.33 -4.11
C VAL A 163 3.20 8.52 -3.62
N THR A 164 2.43 9.33 -4.32
CA THR A 164 1.01 9.53 -4.06
C THR A 164 0.18 8.81 -5.11
N PHE A 165 -0.77 8.01 -4.65
CA PHE A 165 -1.74 7.30 -5.47
C PHE A 165 -3.10 7.99 -5.41
N GLY A 166 -3.61 8.38 -6.57
CA GLY A 166 -4.85 9.13 -6.67
C GLY A 166 -4.69 10.60 -6.30
N ASN A 167 -5.75 11.36 -6.49
CA ASN A 167 -5.84 12.74 -6.06
C ASN A 167 -7.24 12.96 -5.48
N ILE A 168 -7.33 13.58 -4.30
CA ILE A 168 -8.61 13.85 -3.66
C ILE A 168 -9.40 14.95 -4.41
N SER A 169 -8.70 15.88 -5.06
CA SER A 169 -9.31 16.99 -5.80
C SER A 169 -9.85 16.60 -7.18
N ASP A 170 -9.22 15.60 -7.78
CA ASP A 170 -9.72 15.00 -9.04
C ASP A 170 -10.25 13.62 -8.68
N SER A 171 -11.23 13.09 -9.38
CA SER A 171 -11.61 11.69 -9.24
C SER A 171 -10.46 10.76 -9.66
N GLY A 172 -9.29 10.89 -9.02
CA GLY A 172 -7.98 10.33 -9.38
C GLY A 172 -7.94 8.83 -9.67
N THR A 173 -9.12 8.22 -9.66
CA THR A 173 -9.34 6.83 -10.05
C THR A 173 -10.50 6.73 -11.02
N SER A 174 -10.36 5.94 -12.08
CA SER A 174 -11.45 5.56 -12.97
C SER A 174 -11.62 4.04 -13.01
N LYS A 175 -12.89 3.60 -12.98
CA LYS A 175 -13.25 2.18 -12.99
C LYS A 175 -13.16 1.63 -14.41
N LEU A 176 -12.43 0.54 -14.59
CA LEU A 176 -12.45 -0.23 -15.81
C LEU A 176 -13.51 -1.33 -15.67
N LYS A 177 -14.42 -1.36 -16.63
CA LYS A 177 -15.60 -2.21 -16.56
C LYS A 177 -15.67 -3.17 -17.73
N ALA A 178 -16.26 -4.32 -17.50
CA ALA A 178 -16.67 -5.27 -18.50
C ALA A 178 -18.20 -5.45 -18.45
N ILE A 179 -18.81 -5.92 -19.53
CA ILE A 179 -20.25 -6.22 -19.55
C ILE A 179 -20.41 -7.74 -19.45
N LYS A 180 -21.30 -8.16 -18.54
CA LYS A 180 -21.76 -9.54 -18.41
C LYS A 180 -23.27 -9.55 -18.24
N ASP A 181 -23.97 -10.33 -19.06
CA ASP A 181 -25.44 -10.45 -19.00
C ASP A 181 -26.15 -9.08 -18.95
N GLY A 182 -25.66 -8.11 -19.73
CA GLY A 182 -26.16 -6.75 -19.75
C GLY A 182 -25.80 -5.89 -18.53
N LYS A 183 -25.04 -6.44 -17.56
CA LYS A 183 -24.59 -5.71 -16.36
C LYS A 183 -23.13 -5.32 -16.47
N GLN A 184 -22.83 -4.08 -16.06
CA GLN A 184 -21.44 -3.62 -15.99
C GLN A 184 -20.78 -4.14 -14.71
N VAL A 185 -19.60 -4.74 -14.85
CA VAL A 185 -18.79 -5.25 -13.76
C VAL A 185 -17.42 -4.57 -13.75
N GLU A 186 -17.03 -4.03 -12.62
CA GLU A 186 -15.70 -3.44 -12.41
C GLU A 186 -14.67 -4.57 -12.25
N PHE A 187 -13.64 -4.59 -13.11
CA PHE A 187 -12.57 -5.57 -13.04
C PHE A 187 -11.20 -4.98 -12.66
N ALA A 188 -11.03 -3.67 -12.80
CA ALA A 188 -9.80 -2.95 -12.46
C ALA A 188 -10.09 -1.46 -12.23
N LYS A 189 -9.09 -0.74 -11.75
CA LYS A 189 -9.15 0.71 -11.58
C LYS A 189 -7.91 1.36 -12.18
N ARG A 190 -8.11 2.41 -12.97
CA ARG A 190 -7.04 3.29 -13.37
C ARG A 190 -6.77 4.27 -12.24
N VAL A 191 -5.52 4.42 -11.84
CA VAL A 191 -5.10 5.23 -10.70
C VAL A 191 -4.02 6.21 -11.15
N ASN A 192 -4.19 7.49 -10.84
CA ASN A 192 -3.13 8.47 -11.01
C ASN A 192 -2.02 8.16 -10.00
N ILE A 193 -0.77 8.25 -10.44
CA ILE A 193 0.42 8.11 -9.62
C ILE A 193 1.28 9.35 -9.77
N GLN A 194 1.80 9.85 -8.67
CA GLN A 194 2.69 11.01 -8.66
C GLN A 194 3.87 10.74 -7.74
N ILE A 195 5.06 11.01 -8.24
CA ILE A 195 6.27 11.07 -7.43
C ILE A 195 6.38 12.49 -6.89
N ASP A 196 6.08 12.67 -5.59
CA ASP A 196 6.09 13.98 -4.94
C ASP A 196 7.46 14.34 -4.39
N LYS A 197 8.27 13.34 -4.03
CA LYS A 197 9.61 13.50 -3.51
C LYS A 197 10.52 12.40 -4.01
N ASN A 198 11.69 12.78 -4.46
CA ASN A 198 12.70 11.85 -4.97
C ASN A 198 14.10 12.41 -4.69
N HIS A 199 14.73 11.95 -3.63
CA HIS A 199 16.09 12.30 -3.28
C HIS A 199 17.15 11.45 -4.00
N ILE A 200 16.74 10.46 -4.82
CA ILE A 200 17.68 9.61 -5.55
C ILE A 200 18.25 10.36 -6.76
N ASN A 201 17.36 10.99 -7.54
CA ASN A 201 17.75 11.73 -8.74
C ASN A 201 17.05 13.09 -8.92
N GLY A 202 16.21 13.49 -7.95
CA GLY A 202 15.50 14.78 -7.98
C GLY A 202 14.32 14.84 -8.97
N VAL A 203 14.07 13.80 -9.76
CA VAL A 203 13.01 13.82 -10.77
C VAL A 203 11.67 13.53 -10.13
N THR A 204 10.73 14.44 -10.28
CA THR A 204 9.32 14.26 -9.94
C THR A 204 8.51 14.09 -11.22
N THR A 205 7.57 13.17 -11.22
CA THR A 205 6.75 12.86 -12.41
C THR A 205 5.36 12.44 -12.02
N ARG A 206 4.47 12.46 -12.99
CA ARG A 206 3.08 11.98 -12.87
C ARG A 206 2.82 10.99 -13.97
N GLY A 207 1.98 10.01 -13.68
CA GLY A 207 1.55 8.99 -14.63
C GLY A 207 0.25 8.36 -14.21
N LYS A 208 -0.12 7.31 -14.92
CA LYS A 208 -1.26 6.47 -14.59
C LYS A 208 -0.82 5.02 -14.59
N ILE A 209 -1.40 4.24 -13.71
CA ILE A 209 -1.26 2.78 -13.65
C ILE A 209 -2.64 2.16 -13.51
N VAL A 210 -2.75 0.90 -13.83
CA VAL A 210 -3.99 0.14 -13.62
C VAL A 210 -3.80 -0.81 -12.44
N MET A 211 -4.62 -0.64 -11.44
CA MET A 211 -4.70 -1.51 -10.27
C MET A 211 -5.70 -2.63 -10.53
N THR A 212 -5.24 -3.86 -10.43
CA THR A 212 -6.04 -5.08 -10.62
C THR A 212 -6.02 -5.94 -9.35
N PRO A 213 -6.89 -6.93 -9.22
CA PRO A 213 -6.81 -7.93 -8.15
C PRO A 213 -5.51 -8.73 -8.10
N HIS A 214 -4.68 -8.69 -9.15
CA HIS A 214 -3.42 -9.41 -9.26
C HIS A 214 -2.19 -8.47 -9.23
N GLY A 215 -2.37 -7.23 -8.79
CA GLY A 215 -1.32 -6.22 -8.73
C GLY A 215 -1.50 -5.12 -9.77
N PHE A 216 -0.42 -4.41 -10.06
CA PHE A 216 -0.42 -3.29 -10.99
C PHE A 216 0.02 -3.73 -12.38
N ILE A 217 -0.61 -3.16 -13.40
CA ILE A 217 -0.19 -3.27 -14.79
C ILE A 217 -0.04 -1.88 -15.41
N GLU A 218 0.64 -1.77 -16.53
CA GLU A 218 0.77 -0.51 -17.24
C GLU A 218 -0.58 -0.02 -17.78
N GLU A 219 -0.73 1.30 -17.87
CA GLU A 219 -1.91 1.93 -18.43
C GLU A 219 -1.76 2.01 -19.97
N SER A 220 -1.84 0.85 -20.61
CA SER A 220 -1.89 0.74 -22.06
C SER A 220 -3.07 -0.14 -22.51
N PRO A 221 -3.66 0.11 -23.68
CA PRO A 221 -4.72 -0.74 -24.21
C PRO A 221 -4.29 -2.21 -24.34
N ASN A 222 -3.05 -2.44 -24.73
CA ASN A 222 -2.51 -3.79 -24.92
C ASN A 222 -2.42 -4.54 -23.57
N ASP A 223 -1.86 -3.91 -22.53
CA ASP A 223 -1.69 -4.55 -21.23
C ASP A 223 -3.04 -4.81 -20.56
N ILE A 224 -3.96 -3.87 -20.67
CA ILE A 224 -5.33 -4.04 -20.17
C ILE A 224 -6.03 -5.20 -20.89
N ASN A 225 -5.93 -5.30 -22.21
CA ASN A 225 -6.53 -6.38 -22.98
C ASN A 225 -5.87 -7.73 -22.71
N ASN A 226 -4.53 -7.77 -22.62
CA ASN A 226 -3.80 -8.98 -22.26
C ASN A 226 -4.18 -9.46 -20.86
N TYR A 227 -4.30 -8.56 -19.90
CA TYR A 227 -4.76 -8.90 -18.56
C TYR A 227 -6.18 -9.49 -18.58
N LYS A 228 -7.11 -8.88 -19.30
CA LYS A 228 -8.47 -9.41 -19.47
C LYS A 228 -8.47 -10.83 -20.01
N LYS A 229 -7.73 -11.06 -21.09
CA LYS A 229 -7.66 -12.38 -21.75
C LYS A 229 -7.04 -13.43 -20.82
N SER A 230 -5.93 -13.12 -20.17
CA SER A 230 -5.23 -14.06 -19.28
C SER A 230 -6.03 -14.45 -18.04
N LYS A 231 -7.02 -13.65 -17.66
CA LYS A 231 -7.85 -13.86 -16.45
C LYS A 231 -9.32 -14.16 -16.73
N SER A 232 -9.66 -14.40 -17.99
CA SER A 232 -11.06 -14.60 -18.41
C SER A 232 -11.76 -15.75 -17.68
N GLU A 233 -11.07 -16.85 -17.42
CA GLU A 233 -11.62 -18.00 -16.69
C GLU A 233 -11.85 -17.69 -15.21
N GLU A 234 -10.93 -16.94 -14.58
CA GLU A 234 -11.06 -16.51 -13.19
C GLU A 234 -12.23 -15.55 -13.03
N TRP A 235 -12.39 -14.61 -13.96
CA TRP A 235 -13.54 -13.70 -13.99
C TRP A 235 -14.86 -14.44 -14.14
N SER A 236 -14.90 -15.45 -14.98
CA SER A 236 -16.09 -16.29 -15.16
C SER A 236 -16.50 -16.99 -13.87
N LYS A 237 -15.55 -17.49 -13.10
CA LYS A 237 -15.80 -18.12 -11.79
C LYS A 237 -16.30 -17.12 -10.74
N ILE A 238 -15.64 -15.96 -10.64
CA ILE A 238 -16.00 -14.91 -9.66
C ILE A 238 -17.38 -14.35 -9.93
N LEU A 239 -17.75 -14.22 -11.20
CA LEU A 239 -19.01 -13.62 -11.62
C LEU A 239 -20.15 -14.64 -11.82
N GLY A 240 -19.89 -15.91 -11.53
CA GLY A 240 -20.92 -16.96 -11.45
C GLY A 240 -21.54 -17.37 -12.81
N GLY A 241 -20.78 -17.38 -13.89
CA GLY A 241 -21.30 -17.84 -15.19
C GLY A 241 -20.23 -18.17 -16.23
N THR A 242 -20.60 -19.00 -17.20
CA THR A 242 -19.73 -19.45 -18.28
C THR A 242 -19.60 -18.47 -19.46
N ASP A 243 -20.49 -17.50 -19.58
CA ASP A 243 -20.59 -16.61 -20.74
C ASP A 243 -20.15 -15.18 -20.42
N PHE A 244 -18.92 -15.05 -19.94
CA PHE A 244 -18.32 -13.74 -19.74
C PHE A 244 -17.75 -13.20 -21.05
N LYS A 245 -18.44 -12.24 -21.65
CA LYS A 245 -17.93 -11.46 -22.76
C LYS A 245 -17.22 -10.22 -22.25
N LEU A 246 -15.97 -10.06 -22.62
CA LEU A 246 -15.21 -8.85 -22.35
C LEU A 246 -15.68 -7.74 -23.29
N VAL A 247 -15.84 -6.53 -22.79
CA VAL A 247 -16.13 -5.38 -23.65
C VAL A 247 -14.95 -5.19 -24.60
N GLY A 248 -15.21 -5.26 -25.91
CA GLY A 248 -14.19 -5.07 -26.95
C GLY A 248 -13.72 -6.32 -27.66
N ASP A 249 -14.35 -7.48 -27.45
CA ASP A 249 -14.03 -8.68 -28.24
C ASP A 249 -14.65 -8.65 -29.66
N GLU A 250 -15.59 -7.76 -29.94
CA GLU A 250 -16.28 -7.69 -31.24
C GLU A 250 -15.84 -6.54 -32.15
N GLU A 251 -15.17 -5.50 -31.66
CA GLU A 251 -14.55 -4.47 -32.52
C GLU A 251 -13.50 -3.65 -31.75
N SER A 252 -12.40 -3.31 -32.41
CA SER A 252 -11.24 -2.56 -31.92
C SER A 252 -11.53 -1.06 -31.69
N HIS A 253 -12.64 -0.68 -31.09
CA HIS A 253 -12.95 0.69 -30.76
C HIS A 253 -13.09 0.89 -29.25
N ASP A 254 -12.20 1.70 -28.76
CA ASP A 254 -12.14 2.41 -27.46
C ASP A 254 -13.03 1.90 -26.32
N ILE A 255 -12.47 0.97 -25.58
CA ILE A 255 -13.06 0.40 -24.36
C ILE A 255 -13.00 1.39 -23.19
N TYR A 256 -12.73 2.63 -23.45
CA TYR A 256 -12.74 3.68 -22.44
C TYR A 256 -14.12 4.28 -22.34
N VAL A 257 -15.01 3.64 -21.59
CA VAL A 257 -16.18 4.37 -21.10
C VAL A 257 -15.67 5.35 -20.04
N ASN A 258 -15.34 6.54 -20.48
CA ASN A 258 -15.19 7.68 -19.59
C ASN A 258 -16.53 7.92 -18.91
N THR A 259 -16.71 7.42 -17.70
CA THR A 259 -17.82 7.82 -16.86
C THR A 259 -17.45 9.09 -16.09
N PHE A 260 -17.00 10.11 -16.79
CA PHE A 260 -17.16 11.48 -16.33
C PHE A 260 -18.56 11.92 -16.77
N THR A 261 -19.56 11.57 -16.00
CA THR A 261 -20.77 12.38 -16.01
C THR A 261 -20.39 13.64 -15.27
N GLU A 262 -20.19 14.72 -16.01
CA GLU A 262 -20.35 16.06 -15.47
C GLU A 262 -21.75 16.11 -14.88
N GLU A 263 -21.87 16.20 -13.57
CA GLU A 263 -23.12 16.67 -12.98
C GLU A 263 -23.26 18.13 -13.39
N PRO A 264 -24.41 18.53 -13.99
CA PRO A 264 -24.62 19.92 -14.33
C PRO A 264 -24.70 20.75 -13.04
N ALA A 265 -24.18 21.95 -13.14
CA ALA A 265 -24.08 23.00 -12.12
C ALA A 265 -25.35 23.27 -11.31
#